data_baaf05d2a29ec11be33fd245419c9c93
#
_entry.id   baaf05d2a29ec11be33fd245419c9c93
#
_cell.length_a   1.000
_cell.length_b   1.000
_cell.length_c   1.000
_cell.angle_alpha   90.00
_cell.angle_beta   90.00
_cell.angle_gamma   90.00
#
_symmetry.space_group_name_H-M   'P 1'
#
loop_
_entity.id
_entity.type
_entity.pdbx_description
1 polymer ?
#
loop_
_entity_poly.entity_id
_entity_poly.type
_entity_poly.pdbx_seq_one_letter_code
_entity_poly.pdbx_strand_id
1 'polypeptide(L)'
;MEAVRAHPARRRVKARLDPPARDPAARPAALERITGASDRRLAWDACLNVRDLGGLTCGGATLLRGRLVRASMLGTLSPAGREAVRVHGIRTVIDLRTEDELAEAPSPFREGLTYRHVPFTVARTMGLHRAAAEGTMSDELRRLAVPDGGIAGPVHAIAGAEPGIVLHCAAGRDRTGIVIAVVLAAIGVPDEEIVADHTASDAELAPEYERFKALHPDQTADVDAGIERRAWTMEQILTTLRLAFGSSAAYLKTAGVTADEIEAIRTKLTA
;
A
#
# COMPACT_ATOMS: atom_id res chain seq x y z
N MET A 1 -26.79 -24.28 -13.08
CA MET A 1 -26.62 -22.87 -12.68
C MET A 1 -26.99 -22.78 -11.19
N GLU A 2 -26.03 -22.99 -10.33
CA GLU A 2 -26.23 -22.88 -8.87
C GLU A 2 -26.00 -21.43 -8.43
N ALA A 3 -27.00 -20.86 -7.81
CA ALA A 3 -26.94 -19.50 -7.27
C ALA A 3 -25.96 -19.46 -6.09
N VAL A 4 -24.88 -18.70 -6.22
CA VAL A 4 -23.93 -18.41 -5.14
C VAL A 4 -24.71 -17.74 -4.00
N ARG A 5 -24.96 -18.48 -2.93
CA ARG A 5 -25.62 -17.97 -1.70
C ARG A 5 -24.74 -16.86 -1.08
N ALA A 6 -25.27 -15.66 -1.01
CA ALA A 6 -24.61 -14.53 -0.37
C ALA A 6 -24.38 -14.82 1.13
N HIS A 7 -23.12 -14.73 1.55
CA HIS A 7 -22.71 -14.96 2.95
C HIS A 7 -23.34 -13.90 3.87
N PRO A 8 -23.95 -14.27 5.03
CA PRO A 8 -24.69 -13.35 5.92
C PRO A 8 -23.84 -12.20 6.49
N ALA A 9 -22.52 -12.31 6.53
CA ALA A 9 -21.60 -11.24 6.93
C ALA A 9 -21.72 -9.97 6.03
N ARG A 10 -22.13 -10.12 4.76
CA ARG A 10 -22.29 -9.01 3.82
C ARG A 10 -23.36 -7.98 4.20
N ARG A 11 -24.39 -8.37 4.97
CA ARG A 11 -25.49 -7.46 5.39
C ARG A 11 -25.11 -6.56 6.57
N ARG A 12 -24.20 -6.99 7.46
CA ARG A 12 -23.82 -6.22 8.66
C ARG A 12 -22.79 -5.13 8.37
N VAL A 13 -21.99 -5.28 7.32
CA VAL A 13 -20.97 -4.30 6.94
C VAL A 13 -21.60 -3.06 6.28
N LYS A 14 -22.68 -3.25 5.50
CA LYS A 14 -23.33 -2.16 4.74
C LYS A 14 -23.97 -1.06 5.61
N ALA A 15 -24.35 -1.37 6.84
CA ALA A 15 -25.08 -0.45 7.73
C ALA A 15 -24.19 0.47 8.59
N ARG A 16 -22.84 0.36 8.50
CA ARG A 16 -21.88 1.14 9.30
C ARG A 16 -20.86 1.93 8.48
N LEU A 17 -21.04 2.01 7.17
CA LEU A 17 -20.07 2.63 6.24
C LEU A 17 -20.38 4.10 5.90
N ASP A 18 -21.40 4.70 6.49
CA ASP A 18 -21.60 6.14 6.36
C ASP A 18 -20.58 6.86 7.25
N PRO A 19 -19.75 7.75 6.67
CA PRO A 19 -18.77 8.48 7.46
C PRO A 19 -19.52 9.37 8.47
N PRO A 20 -19.09 9.38 9.76
CA PRO A 20 -19.57 10.40 10.68
C PRO A 20 -19.18 11.77 10.11
N ALA A 21 -20.08 12.75 10.19
CA ALA A 21 -19.77 14.13 9.88
C ALA A 21 -18.58 14.56 10.76
N ARG A 22 -17.38 14.61 10.20
CA ARG A 22 -16.17 15.06 10.91
C ARG A 22 -16.02 16.56 10.70
N ASP A 23 -15.74 17.24 11.78
CA ASP A 23 -15.25 18.62 11.77
C ASP A 23 -13.91 18.64 10.98
N PRO A 24 -13.83 19.34 9.84
CA PRO A 24 -12.62 19.43 9.05
C PRO A 24 -11.45 20.09 9.80
N ALA A 25 -11.71 20.77 10.93
CA ALA A 25 -10.68 21.37 11.78
C ALA A 25 -10.05 20.39 12.78
N ALA A 26 -10.61 19.20 12.98
CA ALA A 26 -10.02 18.19 13.85
C ALA A 26 -8.91 17.42 13.13
N ARG A 27 -7.77 18.04 12.88
CA ARG A 27 -6.51 17.32 12.62
C ARG A 27 -6.19 16.48 13.84
N PRO A 28 -6.06 15.16 13.73
CA PRO A 28 -5.69 14.37 14.90
C PRO A 28 -4.30 14.81 15.37
N ALA A 29 -4.18 15.24 16.62
CA ALA A 29 -2.92 15.58 17.29
C ALA A 29 -1.90 14.40 17.31
N ALA A 30 -2.32 13.22 16.89
CA ALA A 30 -1.47 12.05 16.68
C ALA A 30 -0.51 12.20 15.48
N LEU A 31 -0.86 12.99 14.45
CA LEU A 31 -0.01 13.22 13.28
C LEU A 31 1.27 14.02 13.61
N GLU A 32 1.26 14.82 14.67
CA GLU A 32 2.45 15.59 15.08
C GLU A 32 3.45 14.77 15.91
N ARG A 33 3.07 13.62 16.46
CA ARG A 33 3.95 12.78 17.28
C ARG A 33 4.69 11.69 16.53
N ILE A 34 4.37 11.44 15.26
CA ILE A 34 5.10 10.46 14.44
C ILE A 34 6.24 11.18 13.72
N THR A 35 7.24 11.60 14.49
CA THR A 35 8.48 12.25 14.01
C THR A 35 9.35 11.32 13.14
N GLY A 36 8.91 10.08 12.87
CA GLY A 36 9.69 9.08 12.15
C GLY A 36 9.47 9.00 10.63
N ALA A 37 8.42 9.65 10.06
CA ALA A 37 8.15 9.49 8.62
C ALA A 37 9.21 10.22 7.75
N SER A 38 9.66 11.40 8.18
CA SER A 38 10.72 12.15 7.48
C SER A 38 12.08 11.45 7.55
N ASP A 39 12.36 10.75 8.65
CA ASP A 39 13.60 9.99 8.87
C ASP A 39 13.64 8.68 8.05
N ARG A 40 12.50 8.19 7.55
CA ARG A 40 12.40 6.99 6.73
C ARG A 40 12.49 7.23 5.22
N ARG A 41 12.47 8.50 4.81
CA ARG A 41 12.59 8.89 3.41
C ARG A 41 13.96 8.55 2.85
N LEU A 42 13.99 8.01 1.63
CA LEU A 42 15.21 7.69 0.90
C LEU A 42 15.33 8.58 -0.34
N ALA A 43 16.50 9.18 -0.51
CA ALA A 43 16.80 10.03 -1.67
C ALA A 43 17.29 9.19 -2.85
N TRP A 44 16.35 8.53 -3.55
CA TRP A 44 16.65 7.85 -4.81
C TRP A 44 16.34 8.80 -5.97
N ASP A 45 17.39 9.33 -6.59
CA ASP A 45 17.26 10.36 -7.61
C ASP A 45 16.32 9.94 -8.75
N ALA A 46 15.40 10.86 -9.12
CA ALA A 46 14.32 10.69 -10.07
C ALA A 46 13.29 9.58 -9.73
N CYS A 47 13.18 9.18 -8.44
CA CYS A 47 12.13 8.32 -7.94
C CYS A 47 11.40 9.00 -6.78
N LEU A 48 10.08 8.98 -6.82
CA LEU A 48 9.24 9.61 -5.80
C LEU A 48 8.74 8.58 -4.78
N ASN A 49 8.24 9.09 -3.65
CA ASN A 49 7.53 8.30 -2.67
C ASN A 49 8.35 7.11 -2.14
N VAL A 50 9.67 7.30 -1.98
CA VAL A 50 10.59 6.26 -1.53
C VAL A 50 10.77 6.31 -0.03
N ARG A 51 10.38 5.26 0.67
CA ARG A 51 10.55 5.15 2.13
C ARG A 51 10.93 3.74 2.56
N ASP A 52 11.86 3.65 3.49
CA ASP A 52 12.14 2.45 4.28
C ASP A 52 11.04 2.27 5.34
N LEU A 53 10.54 1.06 5.50
CA LEU A 53 9.54 0.74 6.53
C LEU A 53 10.17 0.40 7.89
N GLY A 54 11.49 0.38 7.99
CA GLY A 54 12.20 0.25 9.26
C GLY A 54 11.86 1.38 10.22
N GLY A 55 11.81 1.06 11.51
CA GLY A 55 11.42 1.98 12.57
C GLY A 55 9.94 1.92 12.96
N LEU A 56 9.08 1.23 12.20
CA LEU A 56 7.70 0.96 12.61
C LEU A 56 7.67 -0.08 13.73
N THR A 57 6.73 0.09 14.66
CA THR A 57 6.53 -0.84 15.79
C THR A 57 5.86 -2.13 15.31
N CYS A 58 6.27 -3.27 15.85
CA CYS A 58 5.70 -4.57 15.51
C CYS A 58 5.69 -5.49 16.73
N GLY A 59 4.55 -5.62 17.42
CA GLY A 59 4.39 -6.56 18.53
C GLY A 59 5.42 -6.41 19.65
N GLY A 60 5.86 -5.18 19.97
CA GLY A 60 6.90 -4.89 20.96
C GLY A 60 8.33 -4.87 20.42
N ALA A 61 8.54 -5.29 19.15
CA ALA A 61 9.79 -5.10 18.41
C ALA A 61 9.68 -3.89 17.48
N THR A 62 10.75 -3.60 16.75
CA THR A 62 10.79 -2.55 15.73
C THR A 62 11.24 -3.16 14.40
N LEU A 63 10.60 -2.78 13.30
CA LEU A 63 11.05 -3.20 11.98
C LEU A 63 12.46 -2.70 11.70
N LEU A 64 13.31 -3.56 11.19
CA LEU A 64 14.69 -3.22 10.85
C LEU A 64 14.76 -2.44 9.54
N ARG A 65 15.67 -1.47 9.50
CA ARG A 65 15.96 -0.73 8.27
C ARG A 65 16.60 -1.62 7.20
N GLY A 66 16.38 -1.25 5.93
CA GLY A 66 16.92 -1.99 4.79
C GLY A 66 16.19 -3.30 4.48
N ARG A 67 15.12 -3.63 5.20
CA ARG A 67 14.40 -4.90 4.99
C ARG A 67 13.29 -4.80 3.97
N LEU A 68 12.46 -3.75 4.06
CA LEU A 68 11.34 -3.51 3.16
C LEU A 68 11.22 -2.01 2.87
N VAL A 69 11.27 -1.66 1.60
CA VAL A 69 11.16 -0.31 1.06
C VAL A 69 9.95 -0.23 0.16
N ARG A 70 9.23 0.88 0.20
CA ARG A 70 8.21 1.23 -0.81
C ARG A 70 8.72 2.33 -1.73
N ALA A 71 8.26 2.33 -2.99
CA ALA A 71 8.67 3.33 -3.98
C ALA A 71 7.60 3.55 -5.05
N SER A 72 7.69 4.65 -5.80
CA SER A 72 7.08 4.77 -7.13
C SER A 72 7.82 3.90 -8.14
N MET A 73 7.42 3.93 -9.42
CA MET A 73 8.05 3.14 -10.48
C MET A 73 9.55 3.43 -10.56
N LEU A 74 10.34 2.36 -10.65
CA LEU A 74 11.80 2.43 -10.70
C LEU A 74 12.33 2.73 -12.09
N GLY A 75 11.47 2.71 -13.12
CA GLY A 75 11.86 3.01 -14.51
C GLY A 75 12.36 4.44 -14.73
N THR A 76 11.99 5.35 -13.83
CA THR A 76 12.42 6.77 -13.89
C THR A 76 13.78 7.05 -13.27
N LEU A 77 14.35 6.11 -12.49
CA LEU A 77 15.60 6.30 -11.77
C LEU A 77 16.75 6.72 -12.68
N SER A 78 17.43 7.78 -12.29
CA SER A 78 18.72 8.15 -12.89
C SER A 78 19.80 7.09 -12.60
N PRO A 79 20.97 7.15 -13.24
CA PRO A 79 22.11 6.29 -12.88
C PRO A 79 22.49 6.40 -11.39
N ALA A 80 22.47 7.61 -10.81
CA ALA A 80 22.74 7.83 -9.40
C ALA A 80 21.66 7.21 -8.50
N GLY A 81 20.39 7.34 -8.90
CA GLY A 81 19.27 6.68 -8.20
C GLY A 81 19.36 5.16 -8.22
N ARG A 82 19.77 4.56 -9.34
CA ARG A 82 19.99 3.10 -9.43
C ARG A 82 21.13 2.63 -8.53
N GLU A 83 22.18 3.42 -8.41
CA GLU A 83 23.27 3.12 -7.50
C GLU A 83 22.81 3.24 -6.03
N ALA A 84 22.02 4.26 -5.70
CA ALA A 84 21.45 4.42 -4.37
C ALA A 84 20.58 3.21 -3.95
N VAL A 85 19.83 2.59 -4.88
CA VAL A 85 19.10 1.34 -4.65
C VAL A 85 20.04 0.21 -4.22
N ARG A 86 21.18 0.05 -4.92
CA ARG A 86 22.18 -1.00 -4.60
C ARG A 86 22.88 -0.73 -3.28
N VAL A 87 23.31 0.51 -3.06
CA VAL A 87 23.97 0.94 -1.81
C VAL A 87 23.05 0.76 -0.60
N HIS A 88 21.73 0.96 -0.76
CA HIS A 88 20.76 0.70 0.29
C HIS A 88 20.61 -0.80 0.62
N GLY A 89 21.19 -1.69 -0.17
CA GLY A 89 21.17 -3.13 0.04
C GLY A 89 19.93 -3.82 -0.52
N ILE A 90 19.24 -3.21 -1.48
CA ILE A 90 18.12 -3.87 -2.18
C ILE A 90 18.64 -5.05 -2.98
N ARG A 91 17.99 -6.21 -2.79
CA ARG A 91 18.28 -7.49 -3.45
C ARG A 91 17.12 -7.96 -4.31
N THR A 92 15.89 -7.61 -3.91
CA THR A 92 14.67 -8.05 -4.59
C THR A 92 13.80 -6.85 -4.95
N VAL A 93 13.39 -6.78 -6.20
CA VAL A 93 12.37 -5.86 -6.70
C VAL A 93 11.08 -6.63 -6.90
N ILE A 94 9.99 -6.17 -6.27
CA ILE A 94 8.64 -6.69 -6.49
C ILE A 94 7.83 -5.58 -7.19
N ASP A 95 7.50 -5.81 -8.45
CA ASP A 95 6.80 -4.88 -9.32
C ASP A 95 5.33 -5.28 -9.44
N LEU A 96 4.43 -4.42 -8.94
CA LEU A 96 2.98 -4.64 -8.91
C LEU A 96 2.26 -4.08 -10.16
N ARG A 97 2.98 -3.52 -11.11
CA ARG A 97 2.41 -2.89 -12.30
C ARG A 97 1.82 -3.93 -13.24
N THR A 98 0.90 -3.48 -14.09
CA THR A 98 0.38 -4.31 -15.18
C THR A 98 1.44 -4.53 -16.26
N GLU A 99 1.20 -5.50 -17.16
CA GLU A 99 2.07 -5.73 -18.32
C GLU A 99 2.20 -4.47 -19.20
N ASP A 100 1.09 -3.75 -19.41
CA ASP A 100 1.08 -2.53 -20.22
C ASP A 100 1.93 -1.43 -19.58
N GLU A 101 1.76 -1.18 -18.28
CA GLU A 101 2.59 -0.21 -17.53
C GLU A 101 4.08 -0.60 -17.54
N LEU A 102 4.37 -1.90 -17.52
CA LEU A 102 5.73 -2.41 -17.58
C LEU A 102 6.33 -2.27 -18.98
N ALA A 103 5.53 -2.44 -20.03
CA ALA A 103 5.96 -2.24 -21.42
C ALA A 103 6.27 -0.77 -21.72
N GLU A 104 5.46 0.15 -21.19
CA GLU A 104 5.68 1.60 -21.35
C GLU A 104 6.93 2.11 -20.61
N ALA A 105 7.18 1.56 -19.41
CA ALA A 105 8.32 1.96 -18.58
C ALA A 105 9.02 0.74 -17.97
N PRO A 106 9.92 0.07 -18.72
CA PRO A 106 10.61 -1.13 -18.25
C PRO A 106 11.42 -0.88 -16.98
N SER A 107 11.48 -1.89 -16.09
CA SER A 107 12.32 -1.83 -14.91
C SER A 107 13.81 -1.91 -15.28
N PRO A 108 14.66 -1.04 -14.71
CA PRO A 108 16.11 -1.10 -14.92
C PRO A 108 16.81 -2.23 -14.16
N PHE A 109 16.05 -2.99 -13.33
CA PHE A 109 16.57 -4.04 -12.46
C PHE A 109 16.17 -5.47 -12.88
N ARG A 110 15.76 -5.65 -14.14
CA ARG A 110 15.51 -7.00 -14.70
C ARG A 110 16.76 -7.87 -14.70
N GLU A 111 17.91 -7.21 -14.68
CA GLU A 111 19.21 -7.85 -14.55
C GLU A 111 19.93 -7.30 -13.31
N GLY A 112 20.68 -8.15 -12.63
CA GLY A 112 21.52 -7.79 -11.50
C GLY A 112 20.86 -7.79 -10.12
N LEU A 113 19.52 -7.85 -10.03
CA LEU A 113 18.75 -8.09 -8.81
C LEU A 113 17.72 -9.20 -9.06
N THR A 114 17.20 -9.80 -7.99
CA THR A 114 16.04 -10.67 -8.11
C THR A 114 14.83 -9.83 -8.48
N TYR A 115 14.32 -9.96 -9.70
CA TYR A 115 13.16 -9.23 -10.18
C TYR A 115 11.93 -10.15 -10.21
N ARG A 116 10.86 -9.74 -9.54
CA ARG A 116 9.58 -10.45 -9.50
C ARG A 116 8.49 -9.52 -10.01
N HIS A 117 7.96 -9.81 -11.18
CA HIS A 117 6.77 -9.15 -11.69
C HIS A 117 5.54 -9.88 -11.16
N VAL A 118 4.77 -9.20 -10.32
CA VAL A 118 3.58 -9.73 -9.65
C VAL A 118 2.45 -8.73 -9.82
N PRO A 119 1.79 -8.71 -10.99
CA PRO A 119 0.75 -7.74 -11.27
C PRO A 119 -0.35 -7.79 -10.20
N PHE A 120 -0.60 -6.64 -9.59
CA PHE A 120 -1.66 -6.46 -8.61
C PHE A 120 -2.58 -5.34 -9.08
N THR A 121 -3.76 -5.70 -9.53
CA THR A 121 -4.77 -4.74 -9.95
C THR A 121 -5.82 -4.61 -8.86
N VAL A 122 -5.81 -3.47 -8.20
CA VAL A 122 -7.04 -2.98 -7.58
C VAL A 122 -7.87 -2.50 -8.77
N ALA A 123 -8.94 -3.23 -9.13
CA ALA A 123 -9.63 -3.02 -10.39
C ALA A 123 -9.87 -1.53 -10.65
N ARG A 124 -9.26 -1.07 -11.71
CA ARG A 124 -9.26 0.26 -12.32
C ARG A 124 -9.37 1.44 -11.35
N THR A 125 -8.25 2.03 -11.05
CA THR A 125 -8.05 3.30 -10.36
C THR A 125 -8.95 4.46 -10.84
N MET A 126 -9.47 4.41 -12.06
CA MET A 126 -10.44 5.39 -12.53
C MET A 126 -11.83 5.27 -11.88
N GLY A 127 -12.20 4.09 -11.35
CA GLY A 127 -13.37 3.92 -10.49
C GLY A 127 -13.17 4.44 -9.07
N LEU A 128 -11.92 4.54 -8.58
CA LEU A 128 -11.59 5.03 -7.24
C LEU A 128 -11.85 6.52 -7.07
N HIS A 129 -11.44 7.34 -8.03
CA HIS A 129 -11.75 8.77 -8.02
C HIS A 129 -13.25 9.02 -8.11
N ARG A 130 -13.97 8.22 -8.91
CA ARG A 130 -15.43 8.34 -9.06
C ARG A 130 -16.21 7.75 -7.88
N ALA A 131 -15.81 6.61 -7.35
CA ALA A 131 -16.43 5.99 -6.18
C ALA A 131 -16.17 6.77 -4.88
N ALA A 132 -15.02 7.43 -4.75
CA ALA A 132 -14.74 8.36 -3.67
C ALA A 132 -15.63 9.60 -3.76
N ALA A 133 -15.91 10.11 -4.96
CA ALA A 133 -16.84 11.24 -5.19
C ALA A 133 -18.30 10.84 -4.92
N GLU A 134 -18.70 9.61 -5.21
CA GLU A 134 -20.07 9.09 -5.03
C GLU A 134 -20.31 8.47 -3.64
N GLY A 135 -19.33 8.49 -2.72
CA GLY A 135 -19.47 7.90 -1.38
C GLY A 135 -19.52 6.36 -1.36
N THR A 136 -19.28 5.71 -2.50
CA THR A 136 -19.33 4.25 -2.64
C THR A 136 -17.95 3.61 -2.52
N MET A 137 -17.36 3.67 -1.33
CA MET A 137 -16.15 2.92 -0.97
C MET A 137 -16.30 1.39 -1.05
N SER A 138 -17.50 0.93 -1.42
CA SER A 138 -17.88 -0.48 -1.45
C SER A 138 -17.02 -1.33 -2.40
N ASP A 139 -16.37 -0.75 -3.40
CA ASP A 139 -15.68 -1.53 -4.42
C ASP A 139 -14.22 -1.87 -4.06
N GLU A 140 -13.49 -1.00 -3.38
CA GLU A 140 -12.18 -1.34 -2.80
C GLU A 140 -12.32 -2.39 -1.70
N LEU A 141 -13.28 -2.17 -0.79
CA LEU A 141 -13.58 -3.11 0.27
C LEU A 141 -14.12 -4.44 -0.26
N ARG A 142 -14.94 -4.42 -1.33
CA ARG A 142 -15.43 -5.65 -2.00
C ARG A 142 -14.30 -6.43 -2.65
N ARG A 143 -13.25 -5.77 -3.13
CA ARG A 143 -12.10 -6.41 -3.79
C ARG A 143 -11.13 -7.00 -2.78
N LEU A 144 -10.90 -6.32 -1.66
CA LEU A 144 -10.19 -6.91 -0.53
C LEU A 144 -10.97 -8.07 0.11
N ALA A 145 -12.32 -8.04 0.02
CA ALA A 145 -13.18 -9.10 0.55
C ALA A 145 -13.32 -10.30 -0.37
N VAL A 146 -12.76 -10.28 -1.59
CA VAL A 146 -12.73 -11.44 -2.49
C VAL A 146 -11.46 -12.22 -2.20
N PRO A 147 -11.53 -13.50 -1.76
CA PRO A 147 -10.36 -14.31 -1.41
C PRO A 147 -9.31 -14.44 -2.53
N ASP A 148 -9.73 -14.29 -3.78
CA ASP A 148 -8.87 -14.35 -4.97
C ASP A 148 -8.45 -12.96 -5.49
N GLY A 149 -8.62 -11.90 -4.69
CA GLY A 149 -8.33 -10.50 -5.07
C GLY A 149 -6.86 -10.18 -5.39
N GLY A 150 -6.05 -11.18 -5.70
CA GLY A 150 -4.66 -11.03 -6.12
C GLY A 150 -3.67 -10.68 -5.00
N ILE A 151 -4.13 -10.46 -3.76
CA ILE A 151 -3.26 -10.07 -2.64
C ILE A 151 -2.26 -11.16 -2.27
N ALA A 152 -2.60 -12.43 -2.44
CA ALA A 152 -1.73 -13.55 -2.09
C ALA A 152 -0.42 -13.53 -2.88
N GLY A 153 -0.47 -13.23 -4.17
CA GLY A 153 0.72 -13.18 -5.03
C GLY A 153 1.82 -12.25 -4.51
N PRO A 154 1.53 -10.95 -4.26
CA PRO A 154 2.48 -10.03 -3.65
C PRO A 154 2.98 -10.49 -2.27
N VAL A 155 2.12 -11.07 -1.43
CA VAL A 155 2.51 -11.55 -0.09
C VAL A 155 3.42 -12.76 -0.18
N HIS A 156 3.13 -13.74 -1.04
CA HIS A 156 4.03 -14.86 -1.33
C HIS A 156 5.40 -14.37 -1.85
N ALA A 157 5.37 -13.35 -2.73
CA ALA A 157 6.61 -12.76 -3.24
C ALA A 157 7.45 -12.12 -2.11
N ILE A 158 6.83 -11.43 -1.16
CA ILE A 158 7.51 -10.88 0.02
C ILE A 158 8.01 -12.00 0.93
N ALA A 159 7.17 -13.02 1.22
CA ALA A 159 7.55 -14.14 2.07
C ALA A 159 8.75 -14.92 1.52
N GLY A 160 8.79 -15.17 0.24
CA GLY A 160 9.85 -15.93 -0.44
C GLY A 160 11.05 -15.09 -0.89
N ALA A 161 11.11 -13.79 -0.58
CA ALA A 161 12.24 -12.94 -0.93
C ALA A 161 13.28 -12.87 0.20
N GLU A 162 14.56 -12.70 -0.16
CA GLU A 162 15.58 -12.31 0.79
C GLU A 162 15.36 -10.86 1.27
N PRO A 163 15.76 -10.49 2.51
CA PRO A 163 15.70 -9.12 3.00
C PRO A 163 16.42 -8.13 2.08
N GLY A 164 15.96 -6.88 2.06
CA GLY A 164 16.36 -5.88 1.06
C GLY A 164 15.37 -5.87 -0.10
N ILE A 165 14.08 -5.78 0.23
CA ILE A 165 12.98 -5.80 -0.72
C ILE A 165 12.57 -4.37 -1.04
N VAL A 166 12.38 -4.03 -2.32
CA VAL A 166 11.60 -2.88 -2.74
C VAL A 166 10.30 -3.35 -3.39
N LEU A 167 9.18 -2.87 -2.85
CA LEU A 167 7.83 -3.09 -3.39
C LEU A 167 7.34 -1.80 -4.04
N HIS A 168 6.93 -1.86 -5.30
CA HIS A 168 6.47 -0.68 -6.01
C HIS A 168 5.33 -0.94 -6.99
N CYS A 169 4.63 0.12 -7.38
CA CYS A 169 3.72 0.18 -8.51
C CYS A 169 4.03 1.41 -9.37
N ALA A 170 3.06 2.09 -9.96
CA ALA A 170 3.31 3.34 -10.70
C ALA A 170 3.67 4.49 -9.73
N ALA A 171 2.76 4.88 -8.84
CA ALA A 171 2.98 5.97 -7.86
C ALA A 171 3.52 5.48 -6.50
N GLY A 172 3.61 4.18 -6.26
CA GLY A 172 3.99 3.64 -4.94
C GLY A 172 2.97 3.93 -3.84
N ARG A 173 1.75 4.32 -4.22
CA ARG A 173 0.71 4.80 -3.30
C ARG A 173 -0.38 3.76 -3.06
N ASP A 174 -1.26 3.52 -4.03
CA ASP A 174 -2.49 2.74 -3.81
C ASP A 174 -2.22 1.24 -3.75
N ARG A 175 -1.82 0.61 -4.84
CA ARG A 175 -1.51 -0.84 -4.90
C ARG A 175 -0.42 -1.22 -3.88
N THR A 176 0.66 -0.49 -3.88
CA THR A 176 1.77 -0.65 -2.93
C THR A 176 1.29 -0.44 -1.49
N GLY A 177 0.51 0.62 -1.25
CA GLY A 177 -0.02 0.93 0.08
C GLY A 177 -0.96 -0.13 0.63
N ILE A 178 -1.84 -0.71 -0.20
CA ILE A 178 -2.74 -1.80 0.20
C ILE A 178 -1.95 -3.05 0.59
N VAL A 179 -1.01 -3.49 -0.26
CA VAL A 179 -0.18 -4.67 0.04
C VAL A 179 0.60 -4.46 1.34
N ILE A 180 1.25 -3.31 1.49
CA ILE A 180 2.01 -2.97 2.70
C ILE A 180 1.09 -2.93 3.92
N ALA A 181 -0.07 -2.27 3.85
CA ALA A 181 -0.99 -2.16 4.97
C ALA A 181 -1.46 -3.54 5.46
N VAL A 182 -1.85 -4.41 4.54
CA VAL A 182 -2.31 -5.76 4.87
C VAL A 182 -1.18 -6.60 5.49
N VAL A 183 0.03 -6.52 4.94
CA VAL A 183 1.21 -7.23 5.46
C VAL A 183 1.58 -6.71 6.85
N LEU A 184 1.70 -5.39 7.02
CA LEU A 184 2.07 -4.77 8.29
C LEU A 184 1.04 -5.08 9.39
N ALA A 185 -0.26 -4.96 9.08
CA ALA A 185 -1.32 -5.31 10.02
C ALA A 185 -1.31 -6.81 10.37
N ALA A 186 -0.98 -7.69 9.41
CA ALA A 186 -0.92 -9.14 9.65
C ALA A 186 0.23 -9.53 10.58
N ILE A 187 1.35 -8.80 10.57
CA ILE A 187 2.49 -9.04 11.46
C ILE A 187 2.41 -8.27 12.79
N GLY A 188 1.40 -7.39 12.97
CA GLY A 188 1.12 -6.72 14.24
C GLY A 188 1.65 -5.29 14.36
N VAL A 189 1.84 -4.58 13.25
CA VAL A 189 2.07 -3.13 13.26
C VAL A 189 0.76 -2.42 13.59
N PRO A 190 0.76 -1.39 14.48
CA PRO A 190 -0.42 -0.62 14.84
C PRO A 190 -1.07 0.08 13.63
N ASP A 191 -2.40 0.11 13.59
CA ASP A 191 -3.17 0.71 12.50
C ASP A 191 -2.81 2.19 12.29
N GLU A 192 -2.57 2.95 13.36
CA GLU A 192 -2.17 4.35 13.31
C GLU A 192 -0.83 4.57 12.60
N GLU A 193 0.13 3.68 12.77
CA GLU A 193 1.42 3.75 12.08
C GLU A 193 1.28 3.38 10.60
N ILE A 194 0.41 2.43 10.27
CA ILE A 194 0.11 2.03 8.89
C ILE A 194 -0.59 3.19 8.16
N VAL A 195 -1.59 3.81 8.77
CA VAL A 195 -2.30 4.96 8.21
C VAL A 195 -1.36 6.14 8.01
N ALA A 196 -0.51 6.43 9.00
CA ALA A 196 0.48 7.49 8.90
C ALA A 196 1.49 7.26 7.78
N ASP A 197 1.99 6.01 7.60
CA ASP A 197 2.86 5.70 6.47
C ASP A 197 2.14 5.85 5.14
N HIS A 198 0.89 5.41 5.04
CA HIS A 198 0.13 5.53 3.80
C HIS A 198 -0.10 7.00 3.41
N THR A 199 -0.52 7.85 4.35
CA THR A 199 -0.80 9.27 4.13
C THR A 199 0.44 10.11 3.87
N ALA A 200 1.61 9.69 4.36
CA ALA A 200 2.88 10.34 4.03
C ALA A 200 3.16 10.36 2.51
N SER A 201 2.55 9.46 1.74
CA SER A 201 2.65 9.46 0.28
C SER A 201 2.10 10.72 -0.38
N ASP A 202 1.18 11.46 0.27
CA ASP A 202 0.58 12.65 -0.31
C ASP A 202 1.59 13.80 -0.40
N ALA A 203 2.40 13.98 0.65
CA ALA A 203 3.49 14.96 0.64
C ALA A 203 4.58 14.59 -0.38
N GLU A 204 4.91 13.30 -0.49
CA GLU A 204 5.93 12.81 -1.44
C GLU A 204 5.49 12.94 -2.90
N LEU A 205 4.18 12.87 -3.17
CA LEU A 205 3.60 12.96 -4.51
C LEU A 205 3.03 14.34 -4.83
N ALA A 206 3.16 15.31 -3.93
CA ALA A 206 2.64 16.67 -4.14
C ALA A 206 3.07 17.29 -5.48
N PRO A 207 4.34 17.17 -5.94
CA PRO A 207 4.73 17.69 -7.25
C PRO A 207 3.95 17.06 -8.43
N GLU A 208 3.65 15.76 -8.34
CA GLU A 208 2.86 15.07 -9.37
C GLU A 208 1.39 15.51 -9.34
N TYR A 209 0.82 15.73 -8.14
CA TYR A 209 -0.53 16.26 -8.02
C TYR A 209 -0.66 17.66 -8.62
N GLU A 210 0.27 18.55 -8.32
CA GLU A 210 0.27 19.90 -8.88
C GLU A 210 0.41 19.89 -10.40
N ARG A 211 1.28 19.04 -10.93
CA ARG A 211 1.43 18.86 -12.37
C ARG A 211 0.14 18.30 -13.00
N PHE A 212 -0.50 17.31 -12.38
CA PHE A 212 -1.76 16.75 -12.85
C PHE A 212 -2.88 17.79 -12.85
N LYS A 213 -3.03 18.54 -11.76
CA LYS A 213 -4.03 19.62 -11.65
C LYS A 213 -3.82 20.71 -12.71
N ALA A 214 -2.57 21.06 -13.00
CA ALA A 214 -2.26 22.03 -14.04
C ALA A 214 -2.67 21.56 -15.45
N LEU A 215 -2.57 20.25 -15.72
CA LEU A 215 -2.99 19.65 -16.99
C LEU A 215 -4.49 19.35 -17.05
N HIS A 216 -5.15 19.17 -15.89
CA HIS A 216 -6.55 18.79 -15.75
C HIS A 216 -7.24 19.67 -14.68
N PRO A 217 -7.47 20.99 -14.98
CA PRO A 217 -8.04 21.93 -14.00
C PRO A 217 -9.44 21.54 -13.52
N ASP A 218 -10.20 20.86 -14.35
CA ASP A 218 -11.54 20.33 -14.09
C ASP A 218 -11.55 19.21 -13.04
N GLN A 219 -10.42 18.55 -12.78
CA GLN A 219 -10.28 17.45 -11.83
C GLN A 219 -9.60 17.87 -10.52
N THR A 220 -9.27 19.15 -10.36
CA THR A 220 -8.56 19.65 -9.16
C THR A 220 -9.31 19.31 -7.86
N ALA A 221 -10.63 19.56 -7.82
CA ALA A 221 -11.45 19.28 -6.63
C ALA A 221 -11.49 17.78 -6.27
N ASP A 222 -11.49 16.90 -7.27
CA ASP A 222 -11.50 15.45 -7.06
C ASP A 222 -10.16 14.96 -6.48
N VAL A 223 -9.05 15.52 -6.96
CA VAL A 223 -7.71 15.23 -6.42
C VAL A 223 -7.62 15.66 -4.97
N ASP A 224 -8.03 16.88 -4.64
CA ASP A 224 -7.97 17.42 -3.28
C ASP A 224 -8.87 16.62 -2.32
N ALA A 225 -10.10 16.31 -2.71
CA ALA A 225 -11.00 15.44 -1.97
C ALA A 225 -10.44 14.03 -1.76
N GLY A 226 -9.72 13.50 -2.75
CA GLY A 226 -9.02 12.21 -2.64
C GLY A 226 -7.91 12.24 -1.59
N ILE A 227 -7.14 13.32 -1.53
CA ILE A 227 -6.09 13.53 -0.53
C ILE A 227 -6.71 13.62 0.88
N GLU A 228 -7.73 14.45 1.07
CA GLU A 228 -8.40 14.63 2.36
C GLU A 228 -8.98 13.33 2.96
N ARG A 229 -9.50 12.46 2.10
CA ARG A 229 -10.12 11.19 2.52
C ARG A 229 -9.15 10.03 2.72
N ARG A 230 -7.86 10.19 2.39
CA ARG A 230 -6.91 9.08 2.32
C ARG A 230 -6.71 8.35 3.65
N ALA A 231 -6.51 9.08 4.73
CA ALA A 231 -6.38 8.49 6.06
C ALA A 231 -7.62 7.67 6.41
N TRP A 232 -8.80 8.26 6.22
CA TRP A 232 -10.07 7.60 6.47
C TRP A 232 -10.25 6.34 5.59
N THR A 233 -9.87 6.38 4.31
CA THR A 233 -9.96 5.23 3.40
C THR A 233 -9.11 4.06 3.93
N MET A 234 -7.88 4.32 4.35
CA MET A 234 -7.01 3.26 4.89
C MET A 234 -7.55 2.72 6.23
N GLU A 235 -8.04 3.58 7.12
CA GLU A 235 -8.71 3.17 8.37
C GLU A 235 -9.90 2.25 8.10
N GLN A 236 -10.71 2.54 7.06
CA GLN A 236 -11.85 1.71 6.68
C GLN A 236 -11.41 0.35 6.12
N ILE A 237 -10.34 0.30 5.34
CA ILE A 237 -9.76 -0.95 4.84
C ILE A 237 -9.37 -1.85 6.03
N LEU A 238 -8.56 -1.33 6.95
CA LEU A 238 -8.10 -2.08 8.13
C LEU A 238 -9.26 -2.52 9.03
N THR A 239 -10.23 -1.61 9.26
CA THR A 239 -11.44 -1.91 10.04
C THR A 239 -12.29 -2.99 9.40
N THR A 240 -12.46 -2.94 8.07
CA THR A 240 -13.23 -3.96 7.33
C THR A 240 -12.57 -5.33 7.42
N LEU A 241 -11.24 -5.39 7.27
CA LEU A 241 -10.51 -6.65 7.42
C LEU A 241 -10.73 -7.25 8.82
N ARG A 242 -10.70 -6.41 9.86
CA ARG A 242 -10.98 -6.83 11.24
C ARG A 242 -12.40 -7.33 11.43
N LEU A 243 -13.39 -6.58 10.92
CA LEU A 243 -14.81 -6.93 11.09
C LEU A 243 -15.24 -8.16 10.27
N ALA A 244 -14.69 -8.31 9.04
CA ALA A 244 -15.07 -9.38 8.15
C ALA A 244 -14.32 -10.69 8.41
N PHE A 245 -13.05 -10.61 8.82
CA PHE A 245 -12.16 -11.77 8.93
C PHE A 245 -11.56 -11.96 10.33
N GLY A 246 -11.81 -11.04 11.27
CA GLY A 246 -11.21 -11.03 12.60
C GLY A 246 -9.83 -10.37 12.65
N SER A 247 -9.01 -10.50 11.61
CA SER A 247 -7.69 -9.85 11.48
C SER A 247 -7.20 -9.87 10.04
N SER A 248 -6.18 -9.04 9.73
CA SER A 248 -5.49 -9.09 8.44
C SER A 248 -4.77 -10.43 8.23
N ALA A 249 -4.22 -11.04 9.27
CA ALA A 249 -3.64 -12.38 9.19
C ALA A 249 -4.69 -13.45 8.84
N ALA A 250 -5.88 -13.39 9.43
CA ALA A 250 -6.97 -14.30 9.08
C ALA A 250 -7.45 -14.07 7.63
N TYR A 251 -7.54 -12.82 7.17
CA TYR A 251 -7.82 -12.51 5.78
C TYR A 251 -6.78 -13.13 4.83
N LEU A 252 -5.50 -12.94 5.09
CA LEU A 252 -4.43 -13.53 4.27
C LEU A 252 -4.52 -15.06 4.20
N LYS A 253 -4.88 -15.71 5.31
CA LYS A 253 -5.10 -17.17 5.31
C LYS A 253 -6.26 -17.58 4.40
N THR A 254 -7.36 -16.81 4.35
CA THR A 254 -8.45 -17.07 3.41
C THR A 254 -8.07 -16.84 1.96
N ALA A 255 -7.07 -16.00 1.71
CA ALA A 255 -6.48 -15.76 0.38
C ALA A 255 -5.41 -16.80 -0.01
N GLY A 256 -5.10 -17.77 0.86
CA GLY A 256 -4.15 -18.85 0.57
C GLY A 256 -2.74 -18.64 1.14
N VAL A 257 -2.48 -17.54 1.86
CA VAL A 257 -1.20 -17.32 2.54
C VAL A 257 -1.14 -18.14 3.83
N THR A 258 -0.08 -18.88 4.05
CA THR A 258 0.08 -19.75 5.23
C THR A 258 0.50 -18.94 6.48
N ALA A 259 0.26 -19.54 7.66
CA ALA A 259 0.73 -18.95 8.91
C ALA A 259 2.27 -18.85 8.96
N ASP A 260 2.96 -19.83 8.39
CA ASP A 260 4.42 -19.88 8.35
C ASP A 260 4.99 -18.76 7.46
N GLU A 261 4.33 -18.43 6.36
CA GLU A 261 4.72 -17.30 5.51
C GLU A 261 4.55 -15.96 6.23
N ILE A 262 3.45 -15.77 6.97
CA ILE A 262 3.22 -14.55 7.77
C ILE A 262 4.30 -14.42 8.85
N GLU A 263 4.65 -15.51 9.54
CA GLU A 263 5.70 -15.51 10.55
C GLU A 263 7.09 -15.33 9.94
N ALA A 264 7.36 -15.91 8.77
CA ALA A 264 8.59 -15.69 8.02
C ALA A 264 8.76 -14.21 7.62
N ILE A 265 7.67 -13.54 7.21
CA ILE A 265 7.68 -12.09 6.95
C ILE A 265 8.00 -11.33 8.23
N ARG A 266 7.33 -11.63 9.35
CA ARG A 266 7.58 -10.98 10.63
C ARG A 266 9.05 -11.11 11.03
N THR A 267 9.57 -12.33 11.09
CA THR A 267 10.98 -12.61 11.43
C THR A 267 11.93 -11.84 10.52
N LYS A 268 11.72 -11.90 9.20
CA LYS A 268 12.54 -11.22 8.21
C LYS A 268 12.61 -9.71 8.43
N LEU A 269 11.51 -9.09 8.86
CA LEU A 269 11.42 -7.65 9.03
C LEU A 269 11.88 -7.19 10.43
N THR A 270 11.93 -8.06 11.43
CA THR A 270 12.25 -7.71 12.84
C THR A 270 13.55 -8.32 13.37
N ALA A 271 14.16 -9.28 12.65
CA ALA A 271 15.36 -10.02 13.10
C ALA A 271 16.62 -9.70 12.28
#